data_8c3b20b965974f66f89a6f3c6802d770
#
_entry.id   8c3b20b965974f66f89a6f3c6802d770
#
_cell.length_a   1.000
_cell.length_b   1.000
_cell.length_c   1.000
_cell.angle_alpha   90.00
_cell.angle_beta   90.00
_cell.angle_gamma   90.00
#
_symmetry.space_group_name_H-M   'P 1'
#
loop_
_entity.id
_entity.type
_entity.pdbx_description
1 polymer ?
#
loop_
_entity_poly.entity_id
_entity_poly.type
_entity_poly.pdbx_seq_one_letter_code
_entity_poly.pdbx_strand_id
1 'polypeptide(L)'
;MRKANLVICPVLLLFCVPSFAQEKSRGGTAKQDSPKVIATDDMKLAMKAGKLETAGKYDDALKLYAQAIDLRGRFTPFVYHNRGMLFLHRAKASQDRQSRIADLQHAIDDFQTSIRFGAASKEELNRGLEKVATRANLDEATKLLEKDTHR
;
A
#
# COMPACT_ATOMS: atom_id res chain seq x y z
N MET A 1 -22.03 -11.97 -59.17
CA MET A 1 -21.02 -12.88 -59.75
C MET A 1 -19.79 -12.09 -60.15
N ARG A 2 -18.71 -12.17 -59.40
CA ARG A 2 -17.30 -11.97 -59.86
C ARG A 2 -16.41 -12.31 -58.65
N LYS A 3 -15.75 -13.46 -58.75
CA LYS A 3 -14.76 -13.94 -57.82
C LYS A 3 -13.46 -13.19 -58.11
N ALA A 4 -12.84 -12.64 -57.09
CA ALA A 4 -11.50 -12.09 -57.16
C ALA A 4 -10.56 -12.99 -56.36
N ASN A 5 -9.65 -13.62 -57.05
CA ASN A 5 -8.59 -14.48 -56.50
C ASN A 5 -7.53 -13.62 -55.79
N LEU A 6 -7.27 -13.98 -54.56
CA LEU A 6 -6.17 -13.39 -53.78
C LEU A 6 -4.90 -14.21 -54.02
N VAL A 7 -3.94 -13.61 -54.68
CA VAL A 7 -2.59 -14.18 -54.90
C VAL A 7 -1.77 -13.95 -53.64
N ILE A 8 -1.38 -15.03 -53.02
CA ILE A 8 -0.49 -15.04 -51.84
C ILE A 8 0.95 -15.07 -52.39
N CYS A 9 1.72 -14.02 -52.12
CA CYS A 9 3.16 -13.95 -52.41
C CYS A 9 3.94 -14.21 -51.10
N PRO A 10 4.75 -15.27 -50.99
CA PRO A 10 5.61 -15.48 -49.85
C PRO A 10 6.93 -14.75 -50.06
N VAL A 11 7.11 -13.62 -49.37
CA VAL A 11 8.44 -12.97 -49.29
C VAL A 11 9.19 -13.58 -48.12
N LEU A 12 10.10 -14.48 -48.46
CA LEU A 12 11.15 -15.01 -47.57
C LEU A 12 12.16 -13.90 -47.31
N LEU A 13 12.06 -13.21 -46.20
CA LEU A 13 13.14 -12.35 -45.68
C LEU A 13 14.01 -13.14 -44.72
N LEU A 14 15.15 -13.59 -45.25
CA LEU A 14 16.29 -14.07 -44.48
C LEU A 14 16.86 -12.93 -43.64
N PHE A 15 16.45 -12.85 -42.36
CA PHE A 15 17.13 -12.00 -41.41
C PHE A 15 18.41 -12.73 -40.93
N CYS A 16 19.55 -12.30 -41.46
CA CYS A 16 20.86 -12.58 -40.94
C CYS A 16 20.98 -12.01 -39.54
N VAL A 17 20.95 -12.85 -38.50
CA VAL A 17 21.17 -12.46 -37.10
C VAL A 17 22.68 -12.33 -36.90
N PRO A 18 23.23 -11.14 -36.58
CA PRO A 18 24.62 -11.07 -36.17
C PRO A 18 24.76 -11.77 -34.80
N SER A 19 25.67 -12.75 -34.79
CA SER A 19 26.11 -13.42 -33.58
C SER A 19 26.73 -12.40 -32.62
N PHE A 20 25.95 -11.94 -31.65
CA PHE A 20 26.49 -11.07 -30.61
C PHE A 20 27.24 -11.92 -29.61
N ALA A 21 28.56 -11.77 -29.64
CA ALA A 21 29.46 -12.40 -28.70
C ALA A 21 29.02 -12.12 -27.26
N GLN A 22 28.80 -13.18 -26.53
CA GLN A 22 28.39 -13.17 -25.13
C GLN A 22 29.59 -12.70 -24.29
N GLU A 23 29.66 -11.39 -24.07
CA GLU A 23 30.59 -10.78 -23.14
C GLU A 23 30.22 -11.20 -21.74
N LYS A 24 31.02 -12.10 -21.18
CA LYS A 24 30.88 -12.63 -19.82
C LYS A 24 31.24 -11.54 -18.82
N SER A 25 30.31 -10.62 -18.60
CA SER A 25 30.42 -9.63 -17.53
C SER A 25 30.37 -10.36 -16.20
N ARG A 26 31.55 -10.49 -15.58
CA ARG A 26 31.70 -10.77 -14.15
C ARG A 26 31.22 -9.55 -13.36
N GLY A 27 29.92 -9.37 -13.32
CA GLY A 27 29.26 -8.44 -12.40
C GLY A 27 29.18 -9.14 -11.04
N GLY A 28 30.12 -8.89 -10.16
CA GLY A 28 29.96 -9.18 -8.75
C GLY A 28 28.70 -8.47 -8.28
N THR A 29 27.68 -9.22 -7.86
CA THR A 29 26.54 -8.68 -7.14
C THR A 29 27.06 -8.18 -5.80
N ALA A 30 27.43 -6.88 -5.74
CA ALA A 30 27.53 -6.19 -4.49
C ALA A 30 26.17 -6.36 -3.82
N LYS A 31 26.07 -7.21 -2.81
CA LYS A 31 24.96 -7.21 -1.87
C LYS A 31 24.89 -5.78 -1.34
N GLN A 32 23.92 -5.05 -1.87
CA GLN A 32 23.56 -3.77 -1.33
C GLN A 32 22.98 -4.08 0.05
N ASP A 33 23.80 -3.98 1.09
CA ASP A 33 23.37 -4.07 2.47
C ASP A 33 22.41 -2.89 2.70
N SER A 34 21.17 -3.15 2.42
CA SER A 34 20.09 -2.24 2.82
C SER A 34 20.22 -2.03 4.34
N PRO A 35 20.22 -0.80 4.83
CA PRO A 35 20.37 -0.54 6.26
C PRO A 35 19.31 -1.37 7.00
N LYS A 36 19.78 -2.27 7.86
CA LYS A 36 18.92 -3.14 8.66
C LYS A 36 18.06 -2.26 9.56
N VAL A 37 16.81 -2.03 9.15
CA VAL A 37 15.85 -1.29 9.97
C VAL A 37 15.63 -2.09 11.25
N ILE A 38 16.16 -1.60 12.36
CA ILE A 38 15.92 -2.20 13.68
C ILE A 38 14.48 -1.89 14.04
N ALA A 39 13.63 -2.93 14.00
CA ALA A 39 12.22 -2.81 14.35
C ALA A 39 12.10 -2.40 15.83
N THR A 40 11.50 -1.25 16.06
CA THR A 40 11.12 -0.75 17.39
C THR A 40 9.87 -1.47 17.89
N ASP A 41 9.54 -1.32 19.15
CA ASP A 41 8.41 -2.06 19.74
C ASP A 41 7.06 -1.61 19.16
N ASP A 42 6.89 -0.32 18.83
CA ASP A 42 5.74 0.18 18.08
C ASP A 42 5.61 -0.49 16.70
N MET A 43 6.70 -0.65 15.97
CA MET A 43 6.70 -1.34 14.68
C MET A 43 6.40 -2.84 14.82
N LYS A 44 6.96 -3.51 15.84
CA LYS A 44 6.70 -4.94 16.10
C LYS A 44 5.23 -5.19 16.42
N LEU A 45 4.62 -4.33 17.25
CA LEU A 45 3.19 -4.41 17.57
C LEU A 45 2.33 -4.16 16.32
N ALA A 46 2.66 -3.16 15.50
CA ALA A 46 1.96 -2.89 14.25
C ALA A 46 2.04 -4.07 13.27
N MET A 47 3.21 -4.70 13.12
CA MET A 47 3.36 -5.90 12.30
C MET A 47 2.54 -7.08 12.81
N LYS A 48 2.44 -7.25 14.14
CA LYS A 48 1.60 -8.28 14.74
C LYS A 48 0.11 -7.99 14.52
N ALA A 49 -0.29 -6.72 14.63
CA ALA A 49 -1.64 -6.28 14.32
C ALA A 49 -2.02 -6.57 12.85
N GLY A 50 -1.14 -6.27 11.90
CA GLY A 50 -1.36 -6.58 10.49
C GLY A 50 -1.56 -8.08 10.21
N LYS A 51 -0.87 -8.97 10.94
CA LYS A 51 -1.11 -10.42 10.85
C LYS A 51 -2.50 -10.81 11.36
N LEU A 52 -2.98 -10.17 12.44
CA LEU A 52 -4.33 -10.40 12.96
C LEU A 52 -5.39 -9.87 12.00
N GLU A 53 -5.17 -8.72 11.38
CA GLU A 53 -6.03 -8.18 10.33
C GLU A 53 -6.18 -9.15 9.17
N THR A 54 -5.06 -9.69 8.66
CA THR A 54 -5.06 -10.70 7.58
C THR A 54 -5.82 -11.98 7.99
N ALA A 55 -5.83 -12.31 9.29
CA ALA A 55 -6.59 -13.43 9.84
C ALA A 55 -8.06 -13.09 10.15
N GLY A 56 -8.54 -11.88 9.81
CA GLY A 56 -9.89 -11.41 10.07
C GLY A 56 -10.18 -11.06 11.54
N LYS A 57 -9.15 -11.02 12.39
CA LYS A 57 -9.27 -10.72 13.83
C LYS A 57 -9.14 -9.20 14.06
N TYR A 58 -10.10 -8.44 13.53
CA TYR A 58 -10.03 -6.98 13.48
C TYR A 58 -9.96 -6.31 14.86
N ASP A 59 -10.77 -6.78 15.82
CA ASP A 59 -10.78 -6.19 17.17
C ASP A 59 -9.46 -6.39 17.91
N ASP A 60 -8.82 -7.55 17.76
CA ASP A 60 -7.52 -7.82 18.36
C ASP A 60 -6.42 -7.02 17.63
N ALA A 61 -6.53 -6.84 16.32
CA ALA A 61 -5.63 -5.97 15.57
C ALA A 61 -5.73 -4.51 16.05
N LEU A 62 -6.96 -3.99 16.25
CA LEU A 62 -7.19 -2.63 16.76
C LEU A 62 -6.56 -2.42 18.14
N LYS A 63 -6.68 -3.40 19.05
CA LYS A 63 -6.02 -3.35 20.37
C LYS A 63 -4.51 -3.23 20.25
N LEU A 64 -3.88 -4.00 19.36
CA LEU A 64 -2.42 -3.93 19.17
C LEU A 64 -1.98 -2.63 18.49
N TYR A 65 -2.75 -2.10 17.55
CA TYR A 65 -2.47 -0.78 16.98
C TYR A 65 -2.57 0.32 18.04
N ALA A 66 -3.58 0.27 18.93
CA ALA A 66 -3.69 1.21 20.04
C ALA A 66 -2.47 1.15 20.96
N GLN A 67 -2.04 -0.05 21.38
CA GLN A 67 -0.83 -0.23 22.17
C GLN A 67 0.43 0.32 21.47
N ALA A 68 0.55 0.09 20.15
CA ALA A 68 1.68 0.61 19.38
C ALA A 68 1.69 2.15 19.33
N ILE A 69 0.51 2.78 19.24
CA ILE A 69 0.37 4.26 19.26
C ILE A 69 0.73 4.81 20.64
N ASP A 70 0.32 4.15 21.73
CA ASP A 70 0.60 4.56 23.10
C ASP A 70 2.10 4.60 23.42
N LEU A 71 2.91 3.77 22.74
CA LEU A 71 4.36 3.79 22.86
C LEU A 71 5.00 5.07 22.32
N ARG A 72 4.30 5.82 21.47
CA ARG A 72 4.79 7.06 20.84
C ARG A 72 6.19 6.91 20.20
N GLY A 73 6.43 5.74 19.61
CA GLY A 73 7.70 5.42 18.98
C GLY A 73 7.90 6.18 17.66
N ARG A 74 9.08 6.01 17.06
CA ARG A 74 9.44 6.71 15.82
C ARG A 74 8.60 6.30 14.60
N PHE A 75 7.94 5.13 14.65
CA PHE A 75 7.05 4.65 13.59
C PHE A 75 5.58 4.90 13.88
N THR A 76 5.23 5.68 14.89
CA THR A 76 3.84 6.03 15.20
C THR A 76 3.04 6.54 13.99
N PRO A 77 3.57 7.38 13.07
CA PRO A 77 2.85 7.76 11.84
C PRO A 77 2.49 6.55 10.96
N PHE A 78 3.40 5.59 10.82
CA PHE A 78 3.15 4.33 10.11
C PHE A 78 2.05 3.50 10.79
N VAL A 79 2.01 3.48 12.13
CA VAL A 79 0.97 2.77 12.89
C VAL A 79 -0.40 3.37 12.66
N TYR A 80 -0.53 4.71 12.66
CA TYR A 80 -1.76 5.41 12.31
C TYR A 80 -2.22 5.08 10.89
N HIS A 81 -1.30 5.10 9.91
CA HIS A 81 -1.62 4.72 8.55
C HIS A 81 -2.25 3.31 8.48
N ASN A 82 -1.61 2.32 9.10
CA ASN A 82 -2.09 0.94 9.06
C ASN A 82 -3.42 0.76 9.79
N ARG A 83 -3.64 1.43 10.93
CA ARG A 83 -4.93 1.38 11.61
C ARG A 83 -6.03 2.03 10.77
N GLY A 84 -5.75 3.15 10.12
CA GLY A 84 -6.65 3.78 9.15
C GLY A 84 -7.01 2.86 7.98
N MET A 85 -6.03 2.10 7.46
CA MET A 85 -6.28 1.08 6.44
C MET A 85 -7.23 -0.02 6.93
N LEU A 86 -7.05 -0.50 8.17
CA LEU A 86 -7.95 -1.50 8.76
C LEU A 86 -9.39 -0.96 8.84
N PHE A 87 -9.58 0.27 9.32
CA PHE A 87 -10.91 0.89 9.36
C PHE A 87 -11.52 1.04 7.96
N LEU A 88 -10.72 1.47 6.96
CA LEU A 88 -11.18 1.60 5.58
C LEU A 88 -11.60 0.24 4.99
N HIS A 89 -10.82 -0.81 5.22
CA HIS A 89 -11.15 -2.17 4.78
C HIS A 89 -12.45 -2.67 5.44
N ARG A 90 -12.61 -2.45 6.73
CA ARG A 90 -13.79 -2.85 7.48
C ARG A 90 -15.03 -2.09 7.00
N ALA A 91 -14.91 -0.79 6.74
CA ALA A 91 -15.97 0.02 6.14
C ALA A 91 -16.41 -0.52 4.78
N LYS A 92 -15.47 -0.85 3.90
CA LYS A 92 -15.78 -1.42 2.57
C LYS A 92 -16.50 -2.76 2.64
N ALA A 93 -16.20 -3.56 3.66
CA ALA A 93 -16.83 -4.88 3.86
C ALA A 93 -18.20 -4.80 4.59
N SER A 94 -18.49 -3.70 5.30
CA SER A 94 -19.71 -3.55 6.09
C SER A 94 -20.94 -3.33 5.23
N GLN A 95 -22.03 -4.05 5.53
CA GLN A 95 -23.35 -3.82 4.98
C GLN A 95 -24.16 -2.78 5.79
N ASP A 96 -23.81 -2.61 7.08
CA ASP A 96 -24.43 -1.62 7.93
C ASP A 96 -23.87 -0.22 7.68
N ARG A 97 -24.78 0.69 7.26
CA ARG A 97 -24.41 2.07 6.92
C ARG A 97 -23.81 2.83 8.09
N GLN A 98 -24.38 2.65 9.30
CA GLN A 98 -23.92 3.37 10.49
C GLN A 98 -22.49 2.97 10.87
N SER A 99 -22.24 1.66 10.92
CA SER A 99 -20.89 1.12 11.16
C SER A 99 -19.89 1.56 10.09
N ARG A 100 -20.34 1.59 8.83
CA ARG A 100 -19.48 2.02 7.71
C ARG A 100 -19.10 3.49 7.84
N ILE A 101 -20.05 4.38 8.18
CA ILE A 101 -19.79 5.80 8.41
C ILE A 101 -18.79 5.98 9.56
N ALA A 102 -19.00 5.29 10.69
CA ALA A 102 -18.11 5.36 11.84
C ALA A 102 -16.68 4.92 11.49
N ASP A 103 -16.54 3.82 10.79
CA ASP A 103 -15.24 3.33 10.36
C ASP A 103 -14.55 4.28 9.37
N LEU A 104 -15.28 4.90 8.44
CA LEU A 104 -14.73 5.88 7.52
C LEU A 104 -14.24 7.14 8.25
N GLN A 105 -14.95 7.61 9.26
CA GLN A 105 -14.51 8.72 10.11
C GLN A 105 -13.21 8.38 10.85
N HIS A 106 -13.13 7.19 11.46
CA HIS A 106 -11.90 6.73 12.10
C HIS A 106 -10.72 6.60 11.12
N ALA A 107 -10.97 6.09 9.91
CA ALA A 107 -9.95 6.00 8.87
C ALA A 107 -9.42 7.39 8.48
N ILE A 108 -10.29 8.36 8.27
CA ILE A 108 -9.95 9.75 7.93
C ILE A 108 -9.09 10.38 9.03
N ASP A 109 -9.50 10.27 10.30
CA ASP A 109 -8.76 10.80 11.45
C ASP A 109 -7.35 10.21 11.55
N ASP A 110 -7.23 8.91 11.36
CA ASP A 110 -5.95 8.21 11.40
C ASP A 110 -5.04 8.61 10.23
N PHE A 111 -5.57 8.72 9.00
CA PHE A 111 -4.78 9.17 7.85
C PHE A 111 -4.33 10.62 7.99
N GLN A 112 -5.19 11.52 8.46
CA GLN A 112 -4.81 12.92 8.74
C GLN A 112 -3.72 13.01 9.81
N THR A 113 -3.83 12.18 10.85
CA THR A 113 -2.82 12.11 11.92
C THR A 113 -1.49 11.56 11.40
N SER A 114 -1.54 10.50 10.58
CA SER A 114 -0.37 9.93 9.93
C SER A 114 0.34 10.97 9.04
N ILE A 115 -0.40 11.74 8.24
CA ILE A 115 0.13 12.81 7.38
C ILE A 115 0.81 13.88 8.24
N ARG A 116 0.12 14.38 9.26
CA ARG A 116 0.63 15.46 10.12
C ARG A 116 1.94 15.10 10.81
N PHE A 117 2.03 13.90 11.38
CA PHE A 117 3.25 13.45 12.05
C PHE A 117 4.29 12.89 11.08
N GLY A 118 3.86 12.30 9.96
CA GLY A 118 4.73 11.76 8.94
C GLY A 118 5.57 12.83 8.24
N ALA A 119 4.96 13.98 7.95
CA ALA A 119 5.64 15.10 7.31
C ALA A 119 6.82 15.65 8.15
N ALA A 120 6.70 15.62 9.47
CA ALA A 120 7.73 16.05 10.41
C ALA A 120 8.71 14.92 10.79
N SER A 121 8.48 13.69 10.35
CA SER A 121 9.28 12.53 10.72
C SER A 121 10.68 12.55 10.10
N LYS A 122 11.67 12.10 10.87
CA LYS A 122 13.04 11.83 10.37
C LYS A 122 13.10 10.50 9.59
N GLU A 123 12.16 9.60 9.82
CA GLU A 123 12.10 8.29 9.17
C GLU A 123 11.60 8.42 7.73
N GLU A 124 12.37 7.92 6.77
CA GLU A 124 12.02 7.96 5.35
C GLU A 124 10.71 7.24 5.05
N LEU A 125 10.48 6.09 5.71
CA LEU A 125 9.24 5.33 5.59
C LEU A 125 8.01 6.19 5.89
N ASN A 126 8.02 6.94 7.00
CA ASN A 126 6.89 7.79 7.39
C ASN A 126 6.65 8.91 6.37
N ARG A 127 7.73 9.56 5.89
CA ARG A 127 7.63 10.61 4.86
C ARG A 127 7.18 10.07 3.50
N GLY A 128 7.60 8.85 3.16
CA GLY A 128 7.18 8.18 1.93
C GLY A 128 5.69 7.85 1.94
N LEU A 129 5.19 7.31 3.04
CA LEU A 129 3.76 7.01 3.22
C LEU A 129 2.90 8.27 3.15
N GLU A 130 3.31 9.35 3.83
CA GLU A 130 2.59 10.62 3.82
C GLU A 130 2.41 11.17 2.41
N LYS A 131 3.46 11.14 1.60
CA LYS A 131 3.46 11.80 0.28
C LYS A 131 2.50 11.18 -0.74
N VAL A 132 2.29 9.88 -0.69
CA VAL A 132 1.56 9.16 -1.75
C VAL A 132 0.43 8.32 -1.19
N ALA A 133 0.75 7.26 -0.44
CA ALA A 133 -0.22 6.24 -0.05
C ALA A 133 -1.26 6.78 0.92
N THR A 134 -0.84 7.51 1.96
CA THR A 134 -1.76 8.00 2.99
C THR A 134 -2.73 9.05 2.43
N ARG A 135 -2.28 9.93 1.54
CA ARG A 135 -3.15 10.94 0.90
C ARG A 135 -4.18 10.29 -0.01
N ALA A 136 -3.77 9.32 -0.82
CA ALA A 136 -4.70 8.61 -1.70
C ALA A 136 -5.79 7.87 -0.90
N ASN A 137 -5.41 7.22 0.21
CA ASN A 137 -6.35 6.52 1.07
C ASN A 137 -7.28 7.49 1.83
N LEU A 138 -6.78 8.67 2.23
CA LEU A 138 -7.59 9.74 2.81
C LEU A 138 -8.66 10.22 1.82
N ASP A 139 -8.26 10.48 0.57
CA ASP A 139 -9.17 10.92 -0.48
C ASP A 139 -10.24 9.85 -0.78
N GLU A 140 -9.86 8.57 -0.78
CA GLU A 140 -10.81 7.48 -0.96
C GLU A 140 -11.81 7.40 0.18
N ALA A 141 -11.34 7.42 1.44
CA ALA A 141 -12.21 7.37 2.62
C ALA A 141 -13.19 8.55 2.66
N THR A 142 -12.73 9.76 2.31
CA THR A 142 -13.55 10.96 2.26
C THR A 142 -14.68 10.84 1.22
N LYS A 143 -14.36 10.39 0.00
CA LYS A 143 -15.35 10.17 -1.06
C LYS A 143 -16.40 9.13 -0.67
N LEU A 144 -15.99 8.06 0.01
CA LEU A 144 -16.93 7.04 0.48
C LEU A 144 -17.84 7.58 1.57
N LEU A 145 -17.32 8.39 2.51
CA LEU A 145 -18.10 9.01 3.57
C LEU A 145 -19.12 9.98 2.98
N GLU A 146 -18.74 10.84 2.05
CA GLU A 146 -19.65 11.78 1.36
C GLU A 146 -20.80 11.03 0.68
N LYS A 147 -20.47 9.95 -0.05
CA LYS A 147 -21.48 9.10 -0.71
C LYS A 147 -22.48 8.49 0.28
N ASP A 148 -22.02 8.12 1.48
CA ASP A 148 -22.89 7.51 2.49
C ASP A 148 -23.66 8.55 3.31
N THR A 149 -23.19 9.77 3.41
CA THR A 149 -23.88 10.84 4.14
C THR A 149 -24.96 11.55 3.29
N HIS A 150 -24.79 11.62 1.97
CA HIS A 150 -25.71 12.29 1.05
C HIS A 150 -26.81 11.39 0.45
N ARG A 151 -26.94 10.15 0.91
CA ARG A 151 -28.03 9.21 0.58
C ARG A 151 -29.05 9.13 1.71
#